data_3da6ddad9147002ab5a13cb5a29c3174
#
_entry.id   3da6ddad9147002ab5a13cb5a29c3174
#
_cell.length_a   1.000
_cell.length_b   1.000
_cell.length_c   1.000
_cell.angle_alpha   90.00
_cell.angle_beta   90.00
_cell.angle_gamma   90.00
#
_symmetry.space_group_name_H-M   'P 1'
#
loop_
_entity.id
_entity.type
_entity.pdbx_description
1 polymer ?
#
loop_
_entity_poly.entity_id
_entity_poly.type
_entity_poly.pdbx_seq_one_letter_code
_entity_poly.pdbx_strand_id
1 'polypeptide(L)'
;MKPEENNTVPKAFQQEEEAYLAKTLAVVRDNVKNYGSEVARMQADIDEMLEHYHDNDVEVLTILNNTVTMHEHMKRALVRNEKALKKPYFGRIVFQDLALNKQESLYIGKGGISSDTTHWMVVDWRAPVANAYYENGLGKCTYPAPGGNLRKIDLRMKRTYEIEDGRLLDYYDSEVVTNDDLLTKYLAKNKQAVLGEIIATIQKEQNDIIRKSPYHNMIVQGVAGSGKTTVAMHRI
;
A
#
# COMPACT_ATOMS: atom_id res chain seq x y z
N MET A 1 -13.80 -24.28 33.16
CA MET A 1 -13.01 -23.03 33.07
C MET A 1 -11.64 -23.43 32.54
N LYS A 2 -11.42 -23.36 31.24
CA LYS A 2 -10.09 -23.56 30.62
C LYS A 2 -9.43 -22.19 30.56
N PRO A 3 -8.13 -22.05 30.84
CA PRO A 3 -7.46 -20.77 30.77
C PRO A 3 -7.36 -20.32 29.28
N GLU A 4 -7.68 -19.07 29.05
CA GLU A 4 -7.45 -18.39 27.78
C GLU A 4 -5.94 -18.46 27.47
N GLU A 5 -5.56 -19.20 26.47
CA GLU A 5 -4.24 -19.08 25.87
C GLU A 5 -4.14 -17.67 25.23
N ASN A 6 -3.54 -16.79 25.97
CA ASN A 6 -3.09 -15.49 25.53
C ASN A 6 -2.01 -15.76 24.46
N ASN A 7 -2.38 -15.69 23.19
CA ASN A 7 -1.47 -15.79 22.06
C ASN A 7 -0.69 -14.46 21.94
N THR A 8 0.06 -14.13 23.00
CA THR A 8 0.98 -13.00 23.02
C THR A 8 2.20 -13.38 22.20
N VAL A 9 2.33 -12.75 21.04
CA VAL A 9 3.52 -12.83 20.20
C VAL A 9 4.76 -12.53 21.05
N PRO A 10 5.87 -13.27 20.84
CA PRO A 10 7.08 -13.07 21.62
C PRO A 10 7.54 -11.61 21.58
N LYS A 11 7.84 -11.01 22.73
CA LYS A 11 8.24 -9.60 22.87
C LYS A 11 9.38 -9.17 21.93
N ALA A 12 10.27 -10.07 21.54
CA ALA A 12 11.35 -9.80 20.60
C ALA A 12 10.86 -9.36 19.22
N PHE A 13 9.87 -10.05 18.66
CA PHE A 13 9.30 -9.70 17.35
C PHE A 13 8.50 -8.39 17.41
N GLN A 14 7.84 -8.10 18.53
CA GLN A 14 7.13 -6.84 18.69
C GLN A 14 8.07 -5.65 18.63
N GLN A 15 9.23 -5.72 19.30
CA GLN A 15 10.23 -4.66 19.28
C GLN A 15 10.79 -4.40 17.89
N GLU A 16 11.03 -5.46 17.10
CA GLU A 16 11.50 -5.34 15.72
C GLU A 16 10.45 -4.63 14.83
N GLU A 17 9.17 -5.00 14.97
CA GLU A 17 8.10 -4.40 14.19
C GLU A 17 7.84 -2.94 14.59
N GLU A 18 7.89 -2.63 15.89
CA GLU A 18 7.80 -1.25 16.39
C GLU A 18 8.98 -0.39 15.91
N ALA A 19 10.20 -0.94 15.91
CA ALA A 19 11.39 -0.26 15.41
C ALA A 19 11.30 0.00 13.90
N TYR A 20 10.78 -0.96 13.13
CA TYR A 20 10.56 -0.79 11.70
C TYR A 20 9.49 0.27 11.42
N LEU A 21 8.39 0.26 12.17
CA LEU A 21 7.34 1.28 12.09
C LEU A 21 7.90 2.66 12.38
N ALA A 22 8.68 2.81 13.46
CA ALA A 22 9.29 4.08 13.83
C ALA A 22 10.21 4.61 12.73
N LYS A 23 11.04 3.74 12.15
CA LYS A 23 11.93 4.06 11.01
C LYS A 23 11.11 4.50 9.78
N THR A 24 10.06 3.77 9.46
CA THR A 24 9.20 4.10 8.31
C THR A 24 8.51 5.45 8.51
N LEU A 25 7.98 5.71 9.70
CA LEU A 25 7.34 7.00 10.02
C LEU A 25 8.32 8.16 10.01
N ALA A 26 9.59 7.96 10.37
CA ALA A 26 10.61 8.99 10.24
C ALA A 26 10.80 9.39 8.76
N VAL A 27 10.95 8.42 7.87
CA VAL A 27 11.03 8.67 6.42
C VAL A 27 9.78 9.36 5.89
N VAL A 28 8.59 8.94 6.32
CA VAL A 28 7.34 9.60 5.90
C VAL A 28 7.29 11.05 6.36
N ARG A 29 7.74 11.37 7.59
CA ARG A 29 7.81 12.77 8.07
C ARG A 29 8.77 13.62 7.24
N ASP A 30 9.92 13.07 6.89
CA ASP A 30 10.88 13.75 6.03
C ASP A 30 10.30 13.99 4.63
N ASN A 31 9.61 13.00 4.07
CA ASN A 31 8.91 13.14 2.80
C ASN A 31 7.82 14.23 2.86
N VAL A 32 6.99 14.25 3.91
CA VAL A 32 5.96 15.29 4.11
C VAL A 32 6.60 16.69 4.16
N LYS A 33 7.69 16.84 4.91
CA LYS A 33 8.42 18.11 4.98
C LYS A 33 8.96 18.54 3.61
N ASN A 34 9.62 17.62 2.90
CA ASN A 34 10.23 17.90 1.60
C ASN A 34 9.16 18.24 0.55
N TYR A 35 8.11 17.41 0.40
CA TYR A 35 7.03 17.69 -0.53
C TYR A 35 6.28 18.98 -0.16
N GLY A 36 6.06 19.24 1.13
CA GLY A 36 5.42 20.47 1.58
C GLY A 36 6.22 21.73 1.19
N SER A 37 7.54 21.70 1.36
CA SER A 37 8.43 22.77 0.94
C SER A 37 8.42 22.99 -0.57
N GLU A 38 8.46 21.89 -1.35
CA GLU A 38 8.42 21.97 -2.82
C GLU A 38 7.07 22.48 -3.34
N VAL A 39 5.96 22.03 -2.76
CA VAL A 39 4.62 22.53 -3.10
C VAL A 39 4.51 24.03 -2.85
N ALA A 40 4.99 24.51 -1.69
CA ALA A 40 4.97 25.94 -1.37
C ALA A 40 5.85 26.77 -2.32
N ARG A 41 7.05 26.27 -2.64
CA ARG A 41 7.96 26.92 -3.59
C ARG A 41 7.33 27.01 -4.99
N MET A 42 6.81 25.90 -5.51
CA MET A 42 6.18 25.87 -6.83
C MET A 42 4.93 26.75 -6.91
N GLN A 43 4.17 26.88 -5.81
CA GLN A 43 3.04 27.81 -5.76
C GLN A 43 3.50 29.28 -5.90
N ALA A 44 4.57 29.65 -5.20
CA ALA A 44 5.14 30.99 -5.32
C ALA A 44 5.67 31.26 -6.76
N ASP A 45 6.34 30.29 -7.37
CA ASP A 45 6.80 30.38 -8.76
C ASP A 45 5.64 30.56 -9.74
N ILE A 46 4.51 29.87 -9.52
CA ILE A 46 3.28 30.00 -10.32
C ILE A 46 2.68 31.39 -10.15
N ASP A 47 2.56 31.88 -8.92
CA ASP A 47 1.98 33.18 -8.62
C ASP A 47 2.83 34.29 -9.27
N GLU A 48 4.16 34.22 -9.19
CA GLU A 48 5.08 35.17 -9.84
C GLU A 48 4.95 35.16 -11.38
N MET A 49 4.86 33.96 -11.98
CA MET A 49 4.66 33.84 -13.45
C MET A 49 3.32 34.43 -13.88
N LEU A 50 2.26 34.27 -13.08
CA LEU A 50 0.93 34.82 -13.40
C LEU A 50 0.90 36.33 -13.28
N GLU A 51 1.63 36.95 -12.32
CA GLU A 51 1.72 38.39 -12.20
C GLU A 51 2.43 39.06 -13.38
N HIS A 52 3.42 38.37 -13.96
CA HIS A 52 4.24 38.89 -15.06
C HIS A 52 3.81 38.37 -16.45
N TYR A 53 2.71 37.61 -16.50
CA TYR A 53 2.22 37.06 -17.76
C TYR A 53 1.66 38.14 -18.68
N HIS A 54 2.18 38.23 -19.90
CA HIS A 54 1.66 39.08 -20.96
C HIS A 54 1.06 38.23 -22.07
N ASP A 55 -0.09 38.66 -22.59
CA ASP A 55 -0.77 37.96 -23.71
C ASP A 55 0.19 37.72 -24.90
N ASN A 56 0.22 36.47 -25.36
CA ASN A 56 1.03 35.95 -26.46
C ASN A 56 2.45 35.45 -26.13
N ASP A 57 2.86 35.35 -24.87
CA ASP A 57 4.11 34.67 -24.50
C ASP A 57 3.92 33.16 -24.40
N VAL A 58 4.07 32.46 -25.53
CA VAL A 58 3.89 31.00 -25.63
C VAL A 58 4.91 30.23 -24.79
N GLU A 59 6.10 30.77 -24.62
CA GLU A 59 7.17 30.15 -23.84
C GLU A 59 6.84 30.18 -22.35
N VAL A 60 6.44 31.33 -21.82
CA VAL A 60 6.00 31.48 -20.42
C VAL A 60 4.78 30.62 -20.16
N LEU A 61 3.83 30.58 -21.07
CA LEU A 61 2.64 29.70 -20.93
C LEU A 61 3.01 28.22 -20.84
N THR A 62 4.00 27.78 -21.63
CA THR A 62 4.48 26.39 -21.60
C THR A 62 5.14 26.07 -20.26
N ILE A 63 6.01 26.96 -19.76
CA ILE A 63 6.67 26.80 -18.47
C ILE A 63 5.63 26.77 -17.35
N LEU A 64 4.67 27.69 -17.36
CA LEU A 64 3.59 27.76 -16.38
C LEU A 64 2.79 26.44 -16.33
N ASN A 65 2.36 25.92 -17.48
CA ASN A 65 1.60 24.66 -17.55
C ASN A 65 2.41 23.47 -17.01
N ASN A 66 3.70 23.41 -17.30
CA ASN A 66 4.59 22.38 -16.78
C ASN A 66 4.74 22.49 -15.26
N THR A 67 4.92 23.72 -14.74
CA THR A 67 5.05 23.99 -13.30
C THR A 67 3.76 23.64 -12.56
N VAL A 68 2.60 24.03 -13.09
CA VAL A 68 1.29 23.68 -12.53
C VAL A 68 1.10 22.15 -12.49
N THR A 69 1.46 21.46 -13.58
CA THR A 69 1.35 19.99 -13.64
C THR A 69 2.23 19.31 -12.59
N MET A 70 3.47 19.82 -12.43
CA MET A 70 4.40 19.28 -11.44
C MET A 70 3.93 19.60 -10.00
N HIS A 71 3.44 20.81 -9.75
CA HIS A 71 2.86 21.22 -8.48
C HIS A 71 1.73 20.30 -8.06
N GLU A 72 0.77 20.02 -8.95
CA GLU A 72 -0.32 19.08 -8.67
C GLU A 72 0.18 17.67 -8.39
N HIS A 73 1.24 17.23 -9.07
CA HIS A 73 1.87 15.94 -8.82
C HIS A 73 2.48 15.87 -7.42
N MET A 74 3.24 16.91 -7.02
CA MET A 74 3.84 17.01 -5.68
C MET A 74 2.81 17.13 -4.58
N LYS A 75 1.74 17.89 -4.80
CA LYS A 75 0.60 17.99 -3.89
C LYS A 75 -0.08 16.64 -3.62
N ARG A 76 -0.28 15.84 -4.67
CA ARG A 76 -0.81 14.47 -4.52
C ARG A 76 0.16 13.57 -3.74
N ALA A 77 1.47 13.73 -3.94
CA ALA A 77 2.48 12.99 -3.19
C ALA A 77 2.48 13.39 -1.71
N LEU A 78 2.36 14.70 -1.41
CA LEU A 78 2.22 15.21 -0.05
C LEU A 78 1.02 14.60 0.66
N VAL A 79 -0.17 14.67 0.07
CA VAL A 79 -1.41 14.12 0.66
C VAL A 79 -1.30 12.60 0.90
N ARG A 80 -0.64 11.85 -0.01
CA ARG A 80 -0.40 10.43 0.20
C ARG A 80 0.51 10.17 1.41
N ASN A 81 1.58 10.95 1.58
CA ASN A 81 2.49 10.79 2.71
C ASN A 81 1.84 11.24 4.03
N GLU A 82 1.03 12.29 4.04
CA GLU A 82 0.25 12.70 5.21
C GLU A 82 -0.68 11.58 5.70
N LYS A 83 -1.36 10.90 4.76
CA LYS A 83 -2.18 9.71 5.09
C LYS A 83 -1.34 8.54 5.60
N ALA A 84 -0.13 8.37 5.07
CA ALA A 84 0.78 7.31 5.49
C ALA A 84 1.32 7.52 6.92
N LEU A 85 1.32 8.75 7.47
CA LEU A 85 1.65 8.99 8.87
C LEU A 85 0.74 8.24 9.84
N LYS A 86 -0.52 8.00 9.45
CA LYS A 86 -1.48 7.27 10.29
C LYS A 86 -1.33 5.76 10.14
N LYS A 87 -1.19 5.28 8.91
CA LYS A 87 -1.09 3.83 8.60
C LYS A 87 -0.18 3.65 7.37
N PRO A 88 1.15 3.57 7.56
CA PRO A 88 2.10 3.49 6.46
C PRO A 88 2.01 2.18 5.68
N TYR A 89 1.70 1.08 6.35
CA TYR A 89 1.52 -0.24 5.75
C TYR A 89 0.48 -1.05 6.52
N PHE A 90 0.01 -2.12 5.90
CA PHE A 90 -0.96 -3.02 6.50
C PHE A 90 -0.56 -4.50 6.41
N GLY A 91 0.42 -4.83 5.59
CA GLY A 91 0.85 -6.19 5.36
C GLY A 91 2.36 -6.32 5.23
N ARG A 92 2.87 -7.54 5.46
CA ARG A 92 4.25 -7.96 5.18
C ARG A 92 4.23 -9.35 4.60
N ILE A 93 5.06 -9.58 3.60
CA ILE A 93 5.35 -10.91 3.07
C ILE A 93 6.85 -11.20 3.19
N VAL A 94 7.16 -12.46 3.49
CA VAL A 94 8.52 -13.00 3.41
C VAL A 94 8.48 -14.16 2.46
N PHE A 95 9.35 -14.15 1.48
CA PHE A 95 9.41 -15.19 0.46
C PHE A 95 10.86 -15.48 0.02
N GLN A 96 11.06 -16.69 -0.51
CA GLN A 96 12.27 -17.07 -1.21
C GLN A 96 12.05 -16.87 -2.70
N ASP A 97 12.85 -16.03 -3.34
CA ASP A 97 12.90 -15.96 -4.79
C ASP A 97 13.62 -17.21 -5.31
N LEU A 98 12.92 -18.04 -6.07
CA LEU A 98 13.46 -19.32 -6.52
C LEU A 98 14.48 -19.18 -7.66
N ALA A 99 14.47 -18.06 -8.38
CA ALA A 99 15.44 -17.81 -9.46
C ALA A 99 16.75 -17.25 -8.91
N LEU A 100 16.68 -16.36 -7.92
CA LEU A 100 17.84 -15.71 -7.29
C LEU A 100 18.37 -16.45 -6.07
N ASN A 101 17.60 -17.44 -5.58
CA ASN A 101 17.85 -18.13 -4.31
C ASN A 101 18.05 -17.17 -3.13
N LYS A 102 17.29 -16.07 -3.10
CA LYS A 102 17.38 -15.01 -2.11
C LYS A 102 16.08 -14.88 -1.34
N GLN A 103 16.17 -14.79 -0.03
CA GLN A 103 15.02 -14.44 0.81
C GLN A 103 14.81 -12.93 0.78
N GLU A 104 13.56 -12.53 0.55
CA GLU A 104 13.14 -11.13 0.55
C GLU A 104 11.98 -10.92 1.53
N SER A 105 11.93 -9.72 2.10
CA SER A 105 10.88 -9.28 3.00
C SER A 105 10.36 -7.93 2.51
N LEU A 106 9.05 -7.85 2.25
CA LEU A 106 8.41 -6.65 1.71
C LEU A 106 7.24 -6.25 2.58
N TYR A 107 7.20 -4.98 2.98
CA TYR A 107 6.03 -4.36 3.60
C TYR A 107 5.12 -3.78 2.52
N ILE A 108 3.81 -3.90 2.70
CA ILE A 108 2.80 -3.55 1.71
C ILE A 108 1.88 -2.49 2.29
N GLY A 109 1.73 -1.38 1.58
CA GLY A 109 0.89 -0.25 1.97
C GLY A 109 -0.06 0.20 0.88
N LYS A 110 -0.92 1.17 1.21
CA LYS A 110 -1.82 1.81 0.24
C LYS A 110 -1.08 2.67 -0.80
N GLY A 111 0.19 2.98 -0.54
CA GLY A 111 1.11 3.65 -1.44
C GLY A 111 2.53 3.22 -1.15
N GLY A 112 3.44 3.36 -2.11
CA GLY A 112 4.85 3.12 -1.92
C GLY A 112 5.49 4.20 -1.05
N ILE A 113 6.41 3.80 -0.16
CA ILE A 113 7.24 4.69 0.66
C ILE A 113 8.70 4.34 0.38
N SER A 114 9.48 5.33 -0.02
CA SER A 114 10.91 5.19 -0.25
C SER A 114 11.67 6.24 0.54
N SER A 115 12.85 5.90 1.01
CA SER A 115 13.81 6.82 1.60
C SER A 115 14.59 7.59 0.54
N ASP A 116 14.76 6.96 -0.62
CA ASP A 116 15.47 7.48 -1.79
C ASP A 116 14.96 6.79 -3.06
N THR A 117 15.60 7.03 -4.21
CA THR A 117 15.20 6.48 -5.51
C THR A 117 15.35 4.96 -5.63
N THR A 118 16.09 4.32 -4.74
CA THR A 118 16.47 2.90 -4.83
C THR A 118 15.95 2.03 -3.68
N HIS A 119 15.69 2.63 -2.51
CA HIS A 119 15.32 1.89 -1.31
C HIS A 119 13.83 2.07 -0.97
N TRP A 120 13.06 1.06 -1.31
CA TRP A 120 11.65 0.98 -0.96
C TRP A 120 11.47 0.36 0.43
N MET A 121 10.90 1.14 1.35
CA MET A 121 10.51 0.64 2.66
C MET A 121 9.13 -0.03 2.62
N VAL A 122 8.22 0.55 1.86
CA VAL A 122 6.87 0.01 1.68
C VAL A 122 6.55 -0.04 0.20
N VAL A 123 6.09 -1.17 -0.27
CA VAL A 123 5.66 -1.41 -1.64
C VAL A 123 4.18 -1.08 -1.77
N ASP A 124 3.80 -0.43 -2.85
CA ASP A 124 2.39 -0.19 -3.18
C ASP A 124 1.66 -1.54 -3.37
N TRP A 125 0.47 -1.68 -2.78
CA TRP A 125 -0.33 -2.90 -2.88
C TRP A 125 -0.68 -3.28 -4.34
N ARG A 126 -0.65 -2.32 -5.27
CA ARG A 126 -0.87 -2.54 -6.70
C ARG A 126 0.34 -3.12 -7.41
N ALA A 127 1.51 -3.12 -6.79
CA ALA A 127 2.69 -3.73 -7.37
C ALA A 127 2.48 -5.23 -7.60
N PRO A 128 2.96 -5.80 -8.70
CA PRO A 128 2.74 -7.20 -9.03
C PRO A 128 3.16 -8.18 -7.93
N VAL A 129 4.27 -7.91 -7.24
CA VAL A 129 4.77 -8.74 -6.13
C VAL A 129 3.81 -8.76 -4.94
N ALA A 130 3.08 -7.67 -4.70
CA ALA A 130 2.10 -7.59 -3.63
C ALA A 130 0.92 -8.56 -3.83
N ASN A 131 0.72 -9.11 -5.05
CA ASN A 131 -0.28 -10.14 -5.30
C ASN A 131 -0.10 -11.37 -4.40
N ALA A 132 1.15 -11.71 -4.08
CA ALA A 132 1.45 -12.84 -3.19
C ALA A 132 0.81 -12.70 -1.79
N TYR A 133 0.56 -11.47 -1.32
CA TYR A 133 -0.15 -11.24 -0.05
C TYR A 133 -1.60 -11.70 -0.11
N TYR A 134 -2.25 -11.59 -1.27
CA TYR A 134 -3.66 -11.95 -1.48
C TYR A 134 -3.86 -13.41 -1.89
N GLU A 135 -2.78 -14.15 -2.14
CA GLU A 135 -2.86 -15.59 -2.44
C GLU A 135 -3.36 -16.39 -1.22
N ASN A 136 -4.11 -17.45 -1.50
CA ASN A 136 -4.59 -18.36 -0.48
C ASN A 136 -3.47 -19.31 -0.01
N GLY A 137 -3.00 -19.11 1.22
CA GLY A 137 -1.99 -19.98 1.84
C GLY A 137 -0.55 -19.53 1.62
N LEU A 138 0.36 -20.32 2.18
CA LEU A 138 1.80 -20.20 2.01
C LEU A 138 2.28 -21.21 0.96
N GLY A 139 3.53 -21.06 0.51
CA GLY A 139 4.17 -21.99 -0.42
C GLY A 139 4.43 -21.39 -1.80
N LYS A 140 4.56 -22.28 -2.80
CA LYS A 140 4.97 -21.88 -4.14
C LYS A 140 3.85 -21.12 -4.86
N CYS A 141 4.13 -19.92 -5.27
CA CYS A 141 3.26 -19.08 -6.11
C CYS A 141 4.06 -18.30 -7.15
N THR A 142 3.36 -17.58 -8.02
CA THR A 142 3.98 -16.80 -9.09
C THR A 142 3.35 -15.43 -9.15
N TYR A 143 4.16 -14.43 -9.55
CA TYR A 143 3.64 -13.11 -9.87
C TYR A 143 4.24 -12.59 -11.18
N PRO A 144 3.52 -11.74 -11.93
CA PRO A 144 4.05 -11.14 -13.15
C PRO A 144 5.14 -10.12 -12.81
N ALA A 145 6.36 -10.34 -13.30
CA ALA A 145 7.45 -9.38 -13.18
C ALA A 145 7.42 -8.35 -14.31
N PRO A 146 8.08 -7.19 -14.15
CA PRO A 146 8.30 -6.26 -15.26
C PRO A 146 8.92 -6.99 -16.47
N GLY A 147 8.37 -6.73 -17.67
CA GLY A 147 8.79 -7.45 -18.89
C GLY A 147 7.95 -8.69 -19.24
N GLY A 148 6.88 -9.00 -18.46
CA GLY A 148 5.92 -10.05 -18.77
C GLY A 148 6.31 -11.46 -18.34
N ASN A 149 7.48 -11.65 -17.74
CA ASN A 149 7.93 -12.95 -17.22
C ASN A 149 7.26 -13.25 -15.88
N LEU A 150 6.86 -14.51 -15.69
CA LEU A 150 6.36 -14.98 -14.39
C LEU A 150 7.53 -15.28 -13.45
N ARG A 151 7.56 -14.62 -12.31
CA ARG A 151 8.54 -14.88 -11.26
C ARG A 151 7.98 -15.91 -10.28
N LYS A 152 8.75 -16.96 -10.02
CA LYS A 152 8.39 -18.04 -9.11
C LYS A 152 9.00 -17.75 -7.74
N ILE A 153 8.17 -17.77 -6.71
CA ILE A 153 8.56 -17.58 -5.32
C ILE A 153 8.01 -18.67 -4.43
N ASP A 154 8.61 -18.84 -3.27
CA ASP A 154 8.10 -19.67 -2.19
C ASP A 154 7.74 -18.75 -1.02
N LEU A 155 6.44 -18.50 -0.84
CA LEU A 155 5.91 -17.59 0.17
C LEU A 155 5.98 -18.28 1.55
N ARG A 156 6.76 -17.70 2.46
CA ARG A 156 7.09 -18.26 3.77
C ARG A 156 6.27 -17.68 4.90
N MET A 157 5.91 -16.40 4.79
CA MET A 157 5.17 -15.70 5.82
C MET A 157 4.29 -14.61 5.19
N LYS A 158 3.10 -14.48 5.74
CA LYS A 158 2.23 -13.32 5.57
C LYS A 158 1.88 -12.79 6.94
N ARG A 159 2.06 -11.48 7.14
CA ARG A 159 1.71 -10.78 8.37
C ARG A 159 0.81 -9.61 8.05
N THR A 160 -0.26 -9.48 8.80
CA THR A 160 -1.19 -8.35 8.75
C THR A 160 -0.99 -7.48 9.98
N TYR A 161 -0.99 -6.16 9.81
CA TYR A 161 -0.78 -5.21 10.90
C TYR A 161 -2.03 -4.38 11.15
N GLU A 162 -2.33 -4.18 12.41
CA GLU A 162 -3.28 -3.20 12.90
C GLU A 162 -2.48 -1.97 13.39
N ILE A 163 -2.46 -0.92 12.56
CA ILE A 163 -1.77 0.33 12.85
C ILE A 163 -2.80 1.44 12.82
N GLU A 164 -2.85 2.26 13.88
CA GLU A 164 -3.73 3.41 14.00
C GLU A 164 -2.96 4.61 14.54
N ASP A 165 -3.12 5.76 13.90
CA ASP A 165 -2.44 7.00 14.22
C ASP A 165 -0.91 6.84 14.45
N GLY A 166 -0.27 6.01 13.60
CA GLY A 166 1.16 5.74 13.65
C GLY A 166 1.61 4.86 14.82
N ARG A 167 0.69 4.15 15.47
CA ARG A 167 0.98 3.20 16.55
C ARG A 167 0.62 1.79 16.13
N LEU A 168 1.49 0.85 16.39
CA LEU A 168 1.22 -0.57 16.22
C LEU A 168 0.31 -1.04 17.36
N LEU A 169 -0.90 -1.45 17.03
CA LEU A 169 -1.86 -1.99 18.00
C LEU A 169 -1.72 -3.51 18.10
N ASP A 170 -1.64 -4.18 16.96
CA ASP A 170 -1.53 -5.64 16.92
C ASP A 170 -1.01 -6.10 15.54
N TYR A 171 -0.61 -7.38 15.44
CA TYR A 171 -0.30 -8.02 14.18
C TYR A 171 -0.57 -9.52 14.23
N TYR A 172 -0.85 -10.11 13.06
CA TYR A 172 -1.27 -11.50 12.93
C TYR A 172 -0.50 -12.17 11.81
N ASP A 173 0.08 -13.33 12.10
CA ASP A 173 0.71 -14.19 11.09
C ASP A 173 -0.33 -15.13 10.50
N SER A 174 -0.48 -15.08 9.18
CA SER A 174 -1.39 -15.96 8.44
C SER A 174 -0.67 -17.25 8.07
N GLU A 175 -0.46 -18.15 9.02
CA GLU A 175 0.08 -19.47 8.68
C GLU A 175 -0.96 -20.37 8.02
N VAL A 176 -2.20 -20.29 8.43
CA VAL A 176 -3.31 -21.03 7.83
C VAL A 176 -4.60 -20.27 8.13
N VAL A 177 -5.06 -19.44 7.23
CA VAL A 177 -6.47 -19.08 7.25
C VAL A 177 -7.22 -20.09 6.39
N THR A 178 -7.35 -21.28 6.90
CA THR A 178 -8.47 -22.12 6.52
C THR A 178 -9.67 -21.62 7.30
N ASN A 179 -10.50 -20.83 6.62
CA ASN A 179 -11.93 -20.63 6.87
C ASN A 179 -12.43 -20.51 8.31
N ASP A 180 -13.20 -19.44 8.53
CA ASP A 180 -14.21 -19.20 9.56
C ASP A 180 -13.77 -18.91 11.00
N ASP A 181 -12.83 -19.59 11.61
CA ASP A 181 -12.59 -19.42 13.06
C ASP A 181 -11.87 -18.11 13.43
N LEU A 182 -10.93 -17.66 12.62
CA LEU A 182 -10.24 -16.37 12.83
C LEU A 182 -11.11 -15.20 12.40
N LEU A 183 -11.85 -15.35 11.31
CA LEU A 183 -12.82 -14.36 10.89
C LEU A 183 -13.91 -14.20 11.96
N THR A 184 -14.38 -15.30 12.55
CA THR A 184 -15.38 -15.29 13.60
C THR A 184 -14.85 -14.70 14.91
N LYS A 185 -13.60 -15.00 15.31
CA LYS A 185 -12.94 -14.40 16.48
C LYS A 185 -12.66 -12.91 16.27
N TYR A 186 -12.24 -12.54 15.08
CA TYR A 186 -11.97 -11.16 14.70
C TYR A 186 -13.26 -10.34 14.61
N LEU A 187 -14.32 -10.90 14.01
CA LEU A 187 -15.67 -10.32 13.97
C LEU A 187 -16.28 -10.13 15.36
N ALA A 188 -15.97 -11.02 16.30
CA ALA A 188 -16.46 -10.91 17.68
C ALA A 188 -15.76 -9.81 18.47
N LYS A 189 -14.50 -9.51 18.17
CA LYS A 189 -13.67 -8.55 18.91
C LYS A 189 -13.80 -7.10 18.42
N ASN A 190 -14.14 -6.86 17.12
CA ASN A 190 -14.12 -5.52 16.55
C ASN A 190 -15.10 -5.33 15.39
N LYS A 191 -16.37 -5.10 15.67
CA LYS A 191 -17.40 -4.88 14.62
C LYS A 191 -17.13 -3.70 13.64
N GLN A 192 -16.37 -2.69 14.02
CA GLN A 192 -16.07 -1.52 13.18
C GLN A 192 -14.70 -1.60 12.46
N ALA A 193 -13.69 -2.18 13.09
CA ALA A 193 -12.38 -2.39 12.48
C ALA A 193 -12.44 -3.42 11.35
N VAL A 194 -13.25 -4.47 11.53
CA VAL A 194 -13.50 -5.52 10.53
C VAL A 194 -14.08 -4.98 9.23
N LEU A 195 -15.03 -4.04 9.29
CA LEU A 195 -15.58 -3.44 8.06
C LEU A 195 -14.52 -2.65 7.29
N GLY A 196 -13.61 -1.96 7.98
CA GLY A 196 -12.50 -1.21 7.39
C GLY A 196 -11.44 -2.12 6.74
N GLU A 197 -11.16 -3.29 7.31
CA GLU A 197 -10.16 -4.21 6.80
C GLU A 197 -10.71 -5.21 5.77
N ILE A 198 -11.97 -5.62 5.87
CA ILE A 198 -12.66 -6.33 4.77
C ILE A 198 -12.72 -5.44 3.52
N ILE A 199 -12.92 -4.14 3.69
CA ILE A 199 -12.82 -3.16 2.59
C ILE A 199 -11.35 -2.96 2.16
N ALA A 200 -10.38 -3.16 3.05
CA ALA A 200 -8.95 -3.09 2.74
C ALA A 200 -8.38 -4.42 2.21
N THR A 201 -8.95 -5.54 2.64
CA THR A 201 -8.66 -6.87 2.09
C THR A 201 -9.58 -7.05 0.88
N ILE A 202 -9.11 -6.56 -0.27
CA ILE A 202 -9.77 -6.86 -1.54
C ILE A 202 -9.85 -8.38 -1.64
N GLN A 203 -11.05 -8.92 -1.73
CA GLN A 203 -11.23 -10.35 -1.94
C GLN A 203 -10.44 -10.78 -3.17
N LYS A 204 -9.95 -12.00 -3.18
CA LYS A 204 -9.11 -12.51 -4.28
C LYS A 204 -9.75 -12.25 -5.65
N GLU A 205 -11.05 -12.51 -5.79
CA GLU A 205 -11.78 -12.27 -7.03
C GLU A 205 -11.80 -10.80 -7.44
N GLN A 206 -11.93 -9.87 -6.49
CA GLN A 206 -11.87 -8.44 -6.76
C GLN A 206 -10.47 -8.02 -7.19
N ASN A 207 -9.44 -8.55 -6.53
CA ASN A 207 -8.05 -8.31 -6.87
C ASN A 207 -7.72 -8.84 -8.28
N ASP A 208 -8.19 -10.04 -8.62
CA ASP A 208 -8.02 -10.63 -9.94
C ASP A 208 -8.67 -9.77 -11.04
N ILE A 209 -9.84 -9.19 -10.76
CA ILE A 209 -10.51 -8.27 -11.70
C ILE A 209 -9.73 -6.96 -11.86
N ILE A 210 -9.26 -6.38 -10.76
CA ILE A 210 -8.50 -5.11 -10.77
C ILE A 210 -7.21 -5.25 -11.59
N ARG A 211 -6.54 -6.41 -11.49
CA ARG A 211 -5.23 -6.66 -12.13
C ARG A 211 -5.32 -7.17 -13.57
N LYS A 212 -6.51 -7.48 -14.09
CA LYS A 212 -6.65 -7.83 -15.51
C LYS A 212 -6.22 -6.67 -16.39
N SER A 213 -5.69 -7.01 -17.59
CA SER A 213 -5.21 -6.03 -18.56
C SER A 213 -6.21 -4.87 -18.78
N PRO A 214 -5.76 -3.60 -18.75
CA PRO A 214 -6.63 -2.45 -18.95
C PRO A 214 -7.12 -2.33 -20.42
N TYR A 215 -6.50 -3.04 -21.34
CA TYR A 215 -6.81 -2.97 -22.78
C TYR A 215 -8.01 -3.82 -23.20
N HIS A 216 -8.69 -4.48 -22.27
CA HIS A 216 -9.87 -5.30 -22.56
C HIS A 216 -11.09 -4.72 -21.84
N ASN A 217 -12.18 -4.59 -22.58
CA ASN A 217 -13.47 -4.27 -21.99
C ASN A 217 -13.91 -5.42 -21.09
N MET A 218 -14.47 -5.09 -19.93
CA MET A 218 -14.89 -6.06 -18.94
C MET A 218 -16.26 -5.69 -18.38
N ILE A 219 -17.10 -6.68 -18.21
CA ILE A 219 -18.37 -6.56 -17.50
C ILE A 219 -18.22 -7.22 -16.15
N VAL A 220 -18.40 -6.45 -15.07
CA VAL A 220 -18.37 -6.96 -13.69
C VAL A 220 -19.81 -7.09 -13.19
N GLN A 221 -20.20 -8.32 -12.88
CA GLN A 221 -21.53 -8.64 -12.36
C GLN A 221 -21.42 -9.12 -10.91
N GLY A 222 -22.38 -8.77 -10.08
CA GLY A 222 -22.45 -9.21 -8.68
C GLY A 222 -23.64 -8.57 -7.96
N VAL A 223 -23.94 -9.10 -6.78
CA VAL A 223 -25.04 -8.61 -5.93
C VAL A 223 -24.81 -7.18 -5.41
N ALA A 224 -25.82 -6.52 -4.91
CA ALA A 224 -25.69 -5.24 -4.24
C ALA A 224 -24.72 -5.37 -3.05
N GLY A 225 -23.80 -4.41 -2.90
CA GLY A 225 -22.79 -4.44 -1.84
C GLY A 225 -21.52 -5.28 -2.12
N SER A 226 -21.42 -5.98 -3.26
CA SER A 226 -20.26 -6.81 -3.61
C SER A 226 -18.99 -6.03 -4.00
N GLY A 227 -18.98 -4.71 -3.87
CA GLY A 227 -17.80 -3.89 -4.15
C GLY A 227 -17.56 -3.57 -5.64
N LYS A 228 -18.54 -3.75 -6.53
CA LYS A 228 -18.41 -3.46 -7.97
C LYS A 228 -17.87 -2.05 -8.27
N THR A 229 -18.43 -1.05 -7.60
CA THR A 229 -17.99 0.35 -7.76
C THR A 229 -16.57 0.55 -7.27
N THR A 230 -16.20 -0.08 -6.15
CA THR A 230 -14.84 -0.06 -5.61
C THR A 230 -13.84 -0.67 -6.60
N VAL A 231 -14.17 -1.82 -7.17
CA VAL A 231 -13.36 -2.49 -8.19
C VAL A 231 -13.20 -1.59 -9.42
N ALA A 232 -14.27 -0.97 -9.91
CA ALA A 232 -14.20 -0.06 -11.04
C ALA A 232 -13.30 1.15 -10.75
N MET A 233 -13.42 1.78 -9.57
CA MET A 233 -12.63 2.94 -9.16
C MET A 233 -11.13 2.62 -8.99
N HIS A 234 -10.80 1.38 -8.63
CA HIS A 234 -9.40 0.95 -8.50
C HIS A 234 -8.76 0.53 -9.83
N ARG A 235 -9.57 0.39 -10.88
CA ARG A 235 -9.11 -0.01 -12.21
C ARG A 235 -8.82 1.19 -13.14
N ILE A 236 -9.32 2.38 -12.80
CA ILE A 236 -9.07 3.64 -13.49
C ILE A 236 -7.74 4.23 -13.03
#